data_490fe7e8d2d8d89293f2bef3565d8208
#
_entry.id   490fe7e8d2d8d89293f2bef3565d8208
#
_cell.length_a   1.000
_cell.length_b   1.000
_cell.length_c   1.000
_cell.angle_alpha   90.00
_cell.angle_beta   90.00
_cell.angle_gamma   90.00
#
_symmetry.space_group_name_H-M   'P 1'
#
loop_
_entity.id
_entity.type
_entity.pdbx_description
1 polymer ?
#
loop_
_entity_poly.entity_id
_entity_poly.type
_entity_poly.pdbx_seq_one_letter_code
_entity_poly.pdbx_strand_id
1 'polypeptide(L)'
;YVLMKKRYLEGLGFAPEALLITVVFDENGDGHAVLMVRTDGGDFVLDNRRRTVLRWSETGYEYLKRQSQTNPRIWVSMNTRYARDKDTIAGAN
;
A
#
# COMPACT_ATOMS: atom_id res chain seq x y z
N TYR A 1 -4.13 -6.17 -12.35
CA TYR A 1 -4.65 -4.80 -12.31
C TYR A 1 -3.76 -3.84 -11.52
N VAL A 2 -3.38 -4.23 -10.31
CA VAL A 2 -2.56 -3.35 -9.48
C VAL A 2 -1.20 -3.07 -10.13
N LEU A 3 -0.63 -4.06 -10.80
CA LEU A 3 0.64 -3.88 -11.49
C LEU A 3 0.51 -2.92 -12.65
N MET A 4 -0.59 -3.00 -13.39
CA MET A 4 -0.84 -2.09 -14.51
C MET A 4 -1.00 -0.66 -14.01
N LYS A 5 -1.71 -0.49 -12.90
CA LYS A 5 -1.88 0.83 -12.32
C LYS A 5 -0.54 1.39 -11.86
N LYS A 6 0.30 0.55 -11.24
CA LYS A 6 1.63 0.98 -10.82
C LYS A 6 2.43 1.46 -12.02
N ARG A 7 2.44 0.71 -13.11
CA ARG A 7 3.18 1.09 -14.31
C ARG A 7 2.64 2.37 -14.91
N TYR A 8 1.32 2.54 -14.90
CA TYR A 8 0.71 3.74 -15.43
C TYR A 8 1.17 4.97 -14.65
N LEU A 9 1.17 4.88 -13.33
CA LEU A 9 1.58 6.00 -12.50
C LEU A 9 3.07 6.29 -12.61
N GLU A 10 3.89 5.25 -12.75
CA GLU A 10 5.31 5.46 -13.02
C GLU A 10 5.50 6.22 -14.32
N GLY A 11 4.71 5.90 -15.34
CA GLY A 11 4.77 6.62 -16.60
C GLY A 11 4.36 8.07 -16.49
N LEU A 12 3.58 8.42 -15.47
CA LEU A 12 3.20 9.80 -15.22
C LEU A 12 4.21 10.54 -14.36
N GLY A 13 5.29 9.88 -13.95
CA GLY A 13 6.35 10.53 -13.21
C GLY A 13 6.38 10.25 -11.72
N PHE A 14 5.48 9.39 -11.21
CA PHE A 14 5.57 9.00 -9.81
C PHE A 14 6.79 8.12 -9.60
N ALA A 15 7.51 8.35 -8.51
CA ALA A 15 8.69 7.57 -8.21
C ALA A 15 8.28 6.13 -7.90
N PRO A 16 8.96 5.12 -8.48
CA PRO A 16 8.60 3.73 -8.23
C PRO A 16 8.62 3.35 -6.75
N GLU A 17 9.56 3.93 -6.00
CA GLU A 17 9.68 3.61 -4.58
C GLU A 17 8.55 4.19 -3.74
N ALA A 18 7.72 5.05 -4.32
CA ALA A 18 6.54 5.58 -3.66
C ALA A 18 5.27 4.80 -4.01
N LEU A 19 5.37 3.80 -4.87
CA LEU A 19 4.23 3.04 -5.38
C LEU A 19 4.43 1.58 -4.99
N LEU A 20 3.80 1.14 -3.91
CA LEU A 20 4.06 -0.16 -3.32
C LEU A 20 2.85 -1.07 -3.44
N ILE A 21 3.01 -2.18 -4.16
CA ILE A 21 1.96 -3.19 -4.20
C ILE A 21 1.83 -3.77 -2.80
N THR A 22 0.61 -3.82 -2.30
CA THR A 22 0.32 -4.16 -0.92
C THR A 22 -0.76 -5.22 -0.87
N VAL A 23 -0.55 -6.23 -0.04
CA VAL A 23 -1.51 -7.33 0.13
C VAL A 23 -2.24 -7.13 1.44
N VAL A 24 -3.56 -7.21 1.37
CA VAL A 24 -4.42 -6.99 2.53
C VAL A 24 -5.47 -8.10 2.60
N PHE A 25 -6.11 -8.21 3.75
CA PHE A 25 -7.38 -8.92 3.87
C PHE A 25 -8.48 -7.87 3.93
N ASP A 26 -9.55 -8.10 3.19
CA ASP A 26 -10.70 -7.21 3.24
C ASP A 26 -11.60 -7.57 4.43
N GLU A 27 -12.73 -6.90 4.52
CA GLU A 27 -13.64 -7.08 5.65
C GLU A 27 -14.24 -8.47 5.72
N ASN A 28 -14.21 -9.20 4.61
CA ASN A 28 -14.71 -10.59 4.58
C ASN A 28 -13.59 -11.59 4.84
N GLY A 29 -12.37 -11.12 5.07
CA GLY A 29 -11.25 -12.01 5.27
C GLY A 29 -10.64 -12.52 3.98
N ASP A 30 -11.02 -11.96 2.84
CA ASP A 30 -10.49 -12.38 1.55
C ASP A 30 -9.23 -11.61 1.21
N GLY A 31 -8.28 -12.30 0.60
CA GLY A 31 -7.05 -11.67 0.13
C GLY A 31 -7.32 -10.71 -1.02
N HIS A 32 -6.63 -9.57 -1.00
CA HIS A 32 -6.82 -8.52 -1.97
C HIS A 32 -5.52 -7.73 -2.13
N ALA A 33 -5.25 -7.28 -3.34
CA ALA A 33 -4.05 -6.49 -3.61
C ALA A 33 -4.46 -5.07 -3.98
N VAL A 34 -3.78 -4.10 -3.36
CA VAL A 34 -4.02 -2.69 -3.61
C VAL A 34 -2.69 -1.99 -3.85
N LEU A 35 -2.73 -0.77 -4.33
CA LEU A 35 -1.53 0.04 -4.51
C LEU A 35 -1.47 1.09 -3.42
N MET A 36 -0.39 1.07 -2.65
CA MET A 36 -0.15 2.10 -1.65
C MET A 36 0.74 3.16 -2.26
N VAL A 37 0.33 4.40 -2.15
CA VAL A 37 1.11 5.54 -2.64
C VAL A 37 1.62 6.31 -1.43
N ARG A 38 2.92 6.39 -1.31
CA ARG A 38 3.56 7.09 -0.19
C ARG A 38 3.80 8.54 -0.56
N THR A 39 3.34 9.44 0.29
CA THR A 39 3.50 10.87 0.06
C THR A 39 3.91 11.55 1.34
N ASP A 40 4.33 12.79 1.23
CA ASP A 40 4.66 13.60 2.41
C ASP A 40 3.45 13.82 3.28
N GLY A 41 2.26 13.76 2.71
CA GLY A 41 1.02 13.95 3.46
C GLY A 41 0.45 12.67 4.02
N GLY A 42 1.16 11.53 3.85
CA GLY A 42 0.70 10.25 4.36
C GLY A 42 0.65 9.20 3.26
N ASP A 43 0.24 8.01 3.64
CA ASP A 43 0.12 6.89 2.72
C ASP A 43 -1.33 6.73 2.29
N PHE A 44 -1.54 6.66 0.99
CA PHE A 44 -2.88 6.56 0.42
C PHE A 44 -3.02 5.24 -0.32
N VAL A 45 -4.26 4.76 -0.42
CA VAL A 45 -4.53 3.48 -1.06
C VAL A 45 -5.39 3.70 -2.29
N LEU A 46 -4.89 3.18 -3.40
CA LEU A 46 -5.62 3.13 -4.66
C LEU A 46 -6.12 1.71 -4.84
N ASP A 47 -7.44 1.59 -4.93
CA ASP A 47 -8.10 0.30 -4.91
C ASP A 47 -9.13 0.26 -6.03
N ASN A 48 -9.10 -0.76 -6.86
CA ASN A 48 -10.03 -0.85 -7.96
C ASN A 48 -11.47 -1.09 -7.50
N ARG A 49 -11.68 -1.42 -6.23
CA ARG A 49 -13.02 -1.59 -5.67
C ARG A 49 -13.63 -0.29 -5.20
N ARG A 50 -12.85 0.78 -5.15
CA ARG A 50 -13.29 2.07 -4.61
C ARG A 50 -13.02 3.16 -5.61
N ARG A 51 -13.90 4.13 -5.67
CA ARG A 51 -13.72 5.28 -6.53
C ARG A 51 -12.87 6.35 -5.84
N THR A 52 -12.87 6.34 -4.52
CA THR A 52 -12.21 7.38 -3.74
C THR A 52 -10.89 6.85 -3.23
N VAL A 53 -9.86 7.70 -3.34
CA VAL A 53 -8.57 7.40 -2.74
C VAL A 53 -8.69 7.64 -1.25
N LEU A 54 -8.29 6.66 -0.45
CA LEU A 54 -8.39 6.75 1.00
C LEU A 54 -7.00 6.65 1.61
N ARG A 55 -6.84 7.23 2.79
CA ARG A 55 -5.66 6.95 3.59
C ARG A 55 -5.70 5.49 3.99
N TRP A 56 -4.52 4.88 4.17
CA TRP A 56 -4.45 3.47 4.52
C TRP A 56 -5.29 3.16 5.77
N SER A 57 -5.34 4.09 6.73
CA SER A 57 -6.05 3.88 7.98
C SER A 57 -7.56 3.98 7.85
N GLU A 58 -8.04 4.48 6.72
CA GLU A 58 -9.47 4.65 6.48
C GLU A 58 -10.10 3.50 5.73
N THR A 59 -9.29 2.54 5.25
CA THR A 59 -9.80 1.48 4.39
C THR A 59 -10.48 0.35 5.15
N GLY A 60 -10.13 0.16 6.41
CA GLY A 60 -10.65 -0.97 7.18
C GLY A 60 -9.98 -2.29 6.84
N TYR A 61 -8.98 -2.29 5.99
CA TYR A 61 -8.27 -3.50 5.62
C TYR A 61 -7.29 -3.92 6.69
N GLU A 62 -7.04 -5.22 6.75
CA GLU A 62 -5.96 -5.76 7.56
C GLU A 62 -4.74 -5.90 6.66
N TYR A 63 -3.68 -5.20 6.96
CA TYR A 63 -2.49 -5.14 6.11
C TYR A 63 -1.54 -6.27 6.45
N LEU A 64 -1.13 -7.02 5.42
CA LEU A 64 -0.26 -8.19 5.59
C LEU A 64 1.17 -7.90 5.21
N LYS A 65 1.38 -7.40 4.00
CA LYS A 65 2.73 -7.15 3.50
C LYS A 65 2.67 -6.19 2.33
N ARG A 66 3.77 -5.53 2.08
CA ARG A 66 3.93 -4.64 0.93
C ARG A 66 5.32 -4.81 0.34
N GLN A 67 5.48 -4.29 -0.87
CA GLN A 67 6.81 -4.25 -1.45
C GLN A 67 7.72 -3.33 -0.64
N SER A 68 8.99 -3.66 -0.61
CA SER A 68 10.00 -2.78 -0.02
C SER A 68 10.16 -1.54 -0.89
N GLN A 69 10.43 -0.39 -0.27
CA GLN A 69 10.67 0.83 -1.02
C GLN A 69 11.98 0.78 -1.79
N THR A 70 12.93 0.01 -1.30
CA THR A 70 14.25 -0.03 -1.92
C THR A 70 14.41 -1.16 -2.92
N ASN A 71 13.59 -2.20 -2.82
CA ASN A 71 13.68 -3.33 -3.73
C ASN A 71 12.30 -3.97 -3.88
N PRO A 72 11.66 -3.82 -5.06
CA PRO A 72 10.29 -4.33 -5.26
C PRO A 72 10.20 -5.85 -5.23
N ARG A 73 11.32 -6.56 -5.24
CA ARG A 73 11.30 -8.03 -5.14
C ARG A 73 11.25 -8.48 -3.69
N ILE A 74 11.47 -7.58 -2.75
CA ILE A 74 11.46 -7.91 -1.34
C ILE A 74 10.14 -7.46 -0.74
N TRP A 75 9.54 -8.32 0.08
CA TRP A 75 8.30 -8.02 0.77
C TRP A 75 8.58 -7.69 2.22
N VAL A 76 7.91 -6.67 2.70
CA VAL A 76 8.01 -6.23 4.09
C VAL A 76 6.70 -6.60 4.77
N SER A 77 6.80 -7.35 5.87
CA SER A 77 5.62 -7.71 6.63
C SER A 77 5.01 -6.49 7.29
N MET A 78 3.70 -6.46 7.33
CA MET A 78 2.96 -5.39 7.97
C MET A 78 2.02 -5.99 9.00
N ASN A 79 1.60 -5.17 9.91
CA ASN A 79 0.63 -5.57 10.91
C ASN A 79 -0.29 -4.37 11.11
N THR A 80 -1.58 -4.59 11.06
CA THR A 80 -2.53 -3.49 11.17
C THR A 80 -2.31 -2.67 12.42
N ARG A 81 -1.94 -3.33 13.51
CA ARG A 81 -1.65 -2.65 14.75
C ARG A 81 -0.44 -1.73 14.60
N TYR A 82 0.61 -2.21 13.95
CA TYR A 82 1.77 -1.39 13.66
C TYR A 82 1.41 -0.27 12.70
N ALA A 83 0.54 -0.57 11.76
CA ALA A 83 0.13 0.43 10.79
C ALA A 83 -0.54 1.61 11.48
N ARG A 84 -1.29 1.37 12.54
CA ARG A 84 -1.90 2.45 13.27
C ARG A 84 -0.88 3.29 14.01
N ASP A 85 0.17 2.66 14.48
CA ASP A 85 1.26 3.35 15.11
C ASP A 85 2.17 3.99 14.09
N LYS A 86 2.00 3.71 12.90
CA LYS A 86 2.60 4.14 11.72
C LYS A 86 4.02 4.44 11.74
N ASP A 87 4.50 5.02 12.73
CA ASP A 87 5.91 5.21 12.89
C ASP A 87 6.61 3.90 12.80
N THR A 88 6.02 2.90 13.38
CA THR A 88 6.63 1.59 13.45
C THR A 88 6.76 0.98 12.08
N ILE A 89 5.76 1.12 11.26
CA ILE A 89 5.86 0.54 9.94
C ILE A 89 6.95 1.19 9.15
N ALA A 90 6.98 2.49 9.16
CA ALA A 90 7.98 3.20 8.44
C ALA A 90 9.35 2.84 8.94
N GLY A 91 9.45 2.62 10.24
CA GLY A 91 10.73 2.27 10.81
C GLY A 91 11.04 0.82 10.64
N ALA A 92 10.03 0.04 10.54
CA ALA A 92 10.25 -1.36 10.40
C ALA A 92 10.96 -1.66 9.14
N ASN A 93 11.01 -0.80 8.78
CA ASN A 93 11.67 -0.93 7.88
C ASN A 93 12.65 -0.82 7.65
#